data_6d98927668a3a54853a5250de8ed5a06
#
_entry.id   6d98927668a3a54853a5250de8ed5a06
#
_cell.length_a   1.000
_cell.length_b   1.000
_cell.length_c   1.000
_cell.angle_alpha   90.00
_cell.angle_beta   90.00
_cell.angle_gamma   90.00
#
_symmetry.space_group_name_H-M   'P 1'
#
loop_
_entity.id
_entity.type
_entity.pdbx_description
1 polymer ?
#
loop_
_entity_poly.entity_id
_entity_poly.type
_entity_poly.pdbx_seq_one_letter_code
_entity_poly.pdbx_strand_id
1 'polypeptide(L)'
;MSALPRFSMSVDDGHPLDLRMADLLQSNDIKATFYLPLTNQEGAPVLSSASMRELAQSFEIGSHTRSHRFLNTLHGSEAWREIVDGKQQLQDQLGEEVEGFCYPGGRYHYLHKLQVRSAGFRYARTTQNLRVDLEFPLFEMPTTAQFYPHTRSVFFRNFISQRHWGKRSAAFSVALATDNWLMRLHALLDLAIAQRGVFHLWCHSIDIEKLQLWDQLDTFLSRVAHQIGTEQRVYNRDLIAAPPVASTSGSQRQLHDKEFNAN
;
A
#
# COMPACT_ATOMS: atom_id res chain seq x y z
N MET A 1 16.95 14.45 -12.19
CA MET A 1 17.10 14.41 -10.72
C MET A 1 16.80 12.99 -10.28
N SER A 2 17.62 12.37 -9.45
CA SER A 2 17.38 11.03 -8.93
C SER A 2 16.20 11.07 -7.95
N ALA A 3 15.32 10.04 -8.00
CA ALA A 3 14.16 9.95 -7.11
C ALA A 3 14.60 9.99 -5.62
N LEU A 4 13.80 10.63 -4.77
CA LEU A 4 13.98 10.59 -3.32
C LEU A 4 13.32 9.33 -2.75
N PRO A 5 13.81 8.77 -1.63
CA PRO A 5 13.17 7.65 -0.97
C PRO A 5 11.77 8.03 -0.50
N ARG A 6 10.81 7.11 -0.57
CA ARG A 6 9.44 7.34 -0.13
C ARG A 6 9.07 6.40 1.01
N PHE A 7 8.17 6.85 1.84
CA PHE A 7 7.50 6.03 2.86
C PHE A 7 5.99 6.04 2.60
N SER A 8 5.37 4.87 2.65
CA SER A 8 3.92 4.72 2.65
C SER A 8 3.52 3.76 3.75
N MET A 9 2.36 4.00 4.34
CA MET A 9 1.79 3.12 5.36
C MET A 9 0.36 2.77 5.04
N SER A 10 -0.04 1.55 5.37
CA SER A 10 -1.44 1.14 5.31
C SER A 10 -1.86 0.39 6.59
N VAL A 11 -3.12 0.60 6.96
CA VAL A 11 -3.78 -0.03 8.11
C VAL A 11 -4.99 -0.78 7.60
N ASP A 12 -5.10 -2.06 7.94
CA ASP A 12 -6.16 -2.93 7.43
C ASP A 12 -7.21 -3.22 8.48
N ASP A 13 -8.37 -3.73 8.02
CA ASP A 13 -9.50 -4.32 8.74
C ASP A 13 -10.48 -3.33 9.37
N GLY A 14 -10.19 -2.04 9.45
CA GLY A 14 -11.16 -1.05 9.95
C GLY A 14 -11.57 -1.27 11.41
N HIS A 15 -10.67 -1.77 12.26
CA HIS A 15 -10.97 -1.99 13.67
C HIS A 15 -11.14 -0.64 14.42
N PRO A 16 -12.00 -0.52 15.47
CA PRO A 16 -12.16 0.73 16.21
C PRO A 16 -10.88 1.36 16.77
N LEU A 17 -9.83 0.56 17.01
CA LEU A 17 -8.49 1.05 17.38
C LEU A 17 -7.77 1.81 16.26
N ASP A 18 -8.31 1.83 15.06
CA ASP A 18 -7.75 2.63 13.95
C ASP A 18 -7.85 4.13 14.23
N LEU A 19 -8.76 4.58 15.11
CA LEU A 19 -8.80 5.97 15.60
C LEU A 19 -7.54 6.29 16.42
N ARG A 20 -7.14 5.40 17.34
CA ARG A 20 -5.89 5.56 18.09
C ARG A 20 -4.68 5.50 17.16
N MET A 21 -4.72 4.66 16.13
CA MET A 21 -3.69 4.62 15.10
C MET A 21 -3.62 5.95 14.34
N ALA A 22 -4.75 6.54 14.02
CA ALA A 22 -4.83 7.84 13.36
C ALA A 22 -4.17 8.95 14.19
N ASP A 23 -4.46 9.01 15.49
CA ASP A 23 -3.83 9.98 16.42
C ASP A 23 -2.29 9.81 16.42
N LEU A 24 -1.81 8.55 16.48
CA LEU A 24 -0.38 8.26 16.45
C LEU A 24 0.28 8.68 15.14
N LEU A 25 -0.39 8.42 14.01
CA LEU A 25 0.10 8.80 12.67
C LEU A 25 0.15 10.32 12.51
N GLN A 26 -0.87 11.04 12.97
CA GLN A 26 -0.91 12.49 12.94
C GLN A 26 0.19 13.12 13.81
N SER A 27 0.42 12.59 15.01
CA SER A 27 1.47 13.09 15.92
C SER A 27 2.89 12.94 15.33
N ASN A 28 3.10 11.98 14.42
CA ASN A 28 4.35 11.77 13.70
C ASN A 28 4.36 12.37 12.27
N ASP A 29 3.31 13.09 11.86
CA ASP A 29 3.16 13.64 10.51
C ASP A 29 3.29 12.55 9.43
N ILE A 30 2.67 11.39 9.64
CA ILE A 30 2.69 10.24 8.72
C ILE A 30 1.37 10.15 7.96
N LYS A 31 1.44 10.16 6.62
CA LYS A 31 0.32 9.82 5.74
C LYS A 31 0.14 8.31 5.69
N ALA A 32 -1.12 7.86 5.74
CA ALA A 32 -1.46 6.44 5.63
C ALA A 32 -2.76 6.21 4.86
N THR A 33 -2.91 4.98 4.34
CA THR A 33 -4.14 4.51 3.69
C THR A 33 -4.80 3.48 4.58
N PHE A 34 -6.05 3.72 4.99
CA PHE A 34 -6.85 2.76 5.75
C PHE A 34 -7.72 1.95 4.81
N TYR A 35 -7.58 0.62 4.83
CA TYR A 35 -8.39 -0.28 4.03
C TYR A 35 -9.54 -0.84 4.87
N LEU A 36 -10.75 -0.36 4.59
CA LEU A 36 -11.92 -0.58 5.43
C LEU A 36 -12.90 -1.56 4.78
N PRO A 37 -13.27 -2.64 5.46
CA PRO A 37 -14.50 -3.38 5.19
C PRO A 37 -15.69 -2.67 5.86
N LEU A 38 -16.92 -2.95 5.44
CA LEU A 38 -18.13 -2.41 6.07
C LEU A 38 -18.63 -3.27 7.23
N THR A 39 -18.33 -4.55 7.16
CA THR A 39 -18.59 -5.54 8.21
C THR A 39 -17.45 -6.55 8.23
N ASN A 40 -17.37 -7.37 9.27
CA ASN A 40 -16.40 -8.45 9.33
C ASN A 40 -17.14 -9.77 9.59
N GLN A 41 -17.05 -10.72 8.63
CA GLN A 41 -17.73 -12.01 8.73
C GLN A 41 -17.19 -12.90 9.88
N GLU A 42 -15.97 -12.64 10.36
CA GLU A 42 -15.38 -13.35 11.49
C GLU A 42 -15.84 -12.78 12.85
N GLY A 43 -16.72 -11.77 12.82
CA GLY A 43 -17.28 -11.13 14.00
C GLY A 43 -16.37 -10.11 14.68
N ALA A 44 -15.24 -9.74 14.07
CA ALA A 44 -14.43 -8.65 14.58
C ALA A 44 -15.19 -7.32 14.44
N PRO A 45 -15.07 -6.40 15.43
CA PRO A 45 -15.68 -5.10 15.34
C PRO A 45 -15.07 -4.27 14.22
N VAL A 46 -15.90 -3.50 13.52
CA VAL A 46 -15.47 -2.52 12.53
C VAL A 46 -15.89 -1.11 12.93
N LEU A 47 -15.21 -0.11 12.39
CA LEU A 47 -15.51 1.30 12.59
C LEU A 47 -16.97 1.62 12.24
N SER A 48 -17.57 2.52 12.99
CA SER A 48 -18.87 3.10 12.63
C SER A 48 -18.73 4.01 11.40
N SER A 49 -19.82 4.25 10.67
CA SER A 49 -19.83 5.19 9.54
C SER A 49 -19.39 6.61 9.94
N ALA A 50 -19.64 7.02 11.19
CA ALA A 50 -19.16 8.31 11.71
C ALA A 50 -17.63 8.30 11.85
N SER A 51 -17.07 7.25 12.43
CA SER A 51 -15.62 7.09 12.59
C SER A 51 -14.90 6.94 11.25
N MET A 52 -15.51 6.26 10.26
CA MET A 52 -14.96 6.18 8.90
C MET A 52 -14.86 7.57 8.24
N ARG A 53 -15.91 8.41 8.39
CA ARG A 53 -15.86 9.81 7.90
C ARG A 53 -14.85 10.67 8.65
N GLU A 54 -14.64 10.44 9.92
CA GLU A 54 -13.61 11.12 10.71
C GLU A 54 -12.21 10.79 10.18
N LEU A 55 -11.90 9.52 9.95
CA LEU A 55 -10.64 9.08 9.33
C LEU A 55 -10.42 9.69 7.95
N ALA A 56 -11.46 9.74 7.12
CA ALA A 56 -11.39 10.26 5.75
C ALA A 56 -11.02 11.75 5.68
N GLN A 57 -11.23 12.53 6.76
CA GLN A 57 -10.82 13.92 6.80
C GLN A 57 -9.30 14.12 6.72
N SER A 58 -8.52 13.12 7.15
CA SER A 58 -7.06 13.24 7.27
C SER A 58 -6.29 12.15 6.53
N PHE A 59 -6.94 11.05 6.17
CA PHE A 59 -6.28 9.87 5.60
C PHE A 59 -6.98 9.39 4.33
N GLU A 60 -6.20 8.73 3.47
CA GLU A 60 -6.78 8.02 2.34
C GLU A 60 -7.55 6.79 2.81
N ILE A 61 -8.77 6.62 2.29
CA ILE A 61 -9.58 5.43 2.53
C ILE A 61 -9.59 4.54 1.28
N GLY A 62 -9.28 3.27 1.47
CA GLY A 62 -9.42 2.21 0.47
C GLY A 62 -10.44 1.15 0.91
N SER A 63 -10.93 0.36 -0.04
CA SER A 63 -11.86 -0.74 0.23
C SER A 63 -11.14 -2.04 0.56
N HIS A 64 -11.71 -2.81 1.51
CA HIS A 64 -11.21 -4.12 1.93
C HIS A 64 -12.26 -5.23 1.78
N THR A 65 -13.01 -5.24 0.65
CA THR A 65 -14.25 -5.95 0.41
C THR A 65 -15.40 -5.44 1.29
N ARG A 66 -16.63 -5.90 1.03
CA ARG A 66 -17.77 -5.50 1.84
C ARG A 66 -17.72 -6.07 3.26
N SER A 67 -17.33 -7.34 3.37
CA SER A 67 -17.43 -8.09 4.63
C SER A 67 -16.14 -8.82 5.03
N HIS A 68 -14.98 -8.33 4.59
CA HIS A 68 -13.65 -8.91 4.89
C HIS A 68 -13.51 -10.37 4.45
N ARG A 69 -14.15 -10.78 3.34
CA ARG A 69 -14.05 -12.15 2.82
C ARG A 69 -12.83 -12.35 1.94
N PHE A 70 -12.17 -13.50 2.08
CA PHE A 70 -11.08 -13.90 1.20
C PHE A 70 -11.61 -14.24 -0.19
N LEU A 71 -11.27 -13.43 -1.19
CA LEU A 71 -11.84 -13.56 -2.54
C LEU A 71 -11.60 -14.93 -3.18
N ASN A 72 -10.46 -15.56 -2.90
CA ASN A 72 -10.13 -16.89 -3.45
C ASN A 72 -10.99 -18.04 -2.91
N THR A 73 -11.82 -17.81 -1.90
CA THR A 73 -12.76 -18.80 -1.35
C THR A 73 -14.18 -18.63 -1.89
N LEU A 74 -14.41 -17.61 -2.75
CA LEU A 74 -15.73 -17.22 -3.25
C LEU A 74 -15.93 -17.64 -4.71
N HIS A 75 -17.19 -17.88 -5.07
CA HIS A 75 -17.55 -17.94 -6.49
C HIS A 75 -17.42 -16.55 -7.14
N GLY A 76 -17.18 -16.51 -8.45
CA GLY A 76 -16.91 -15.27 -9.16
C GLY A 76 -17.97 -14.18 -9.00
N SER A 77 -19.26 -14.55 -8.93
CA SER A 77 -20.37 -13.61 -8.69
C SER A 77 -20.44 -13.09 -7.25
N GLU A 78 -20.03 -13.90 -6.28
CA GLU A 78 -19.94 -13.46 -4.87
C GLU A 78 -18.74 -12.54 -4.68
N ALA A 79 -17.58 -12.92 -5.23
CA ALA A 79 -16.39 -12.07 -5.21
C ALA A 79 -16.67 -10.70 -5.86
N TRP A 80 -17.39 -10.70 -6.99
CA TRP A 80 -17.82 -9.46 -7.65
C TRP A 80 -18.66 -8.57 -6.72
N ARG A 81 -19.68 -9.14 -6.04
CA ARG A 81 -20.52 -8.39 -5.09
C ARG A 81 -19.69 -7.85 -3.93
N GLU A 82 -18.79 -8.66 -3.33
CA GLU A 82 -17.92 -8.22 -2.25
C GLU A 82 -17.06 -7.01 -2.65
N ILE A 83 -16.61 -6.96 -3.92
CA ILE A 83 -15.81 -5.87 -4.45
C ILE A 83 -16.67 -4.64 -4.75
N VAL A 84 -17.75 -4.80 -5.53
CA VAL A 84 -18.56 -3.68 -6.04
C VAL A 84 -19.43 -3.07 -4.96
N ASP A 85 -20.18 -3.92 -4.21
CA ASP A 85 -21.03 -3.43 -3.12
C ASP A 85 -20.17 -2.80 -2.01
N GLY A 86 -18.98 -3.37 -1.75
CA GLY A 86 -18.03 -2.80 -0.82
C GLY A 86 -17.58 -1.40 -1.23
N LYS A 87 -17.23 -1.20 -2.50
CA LYS A 87 -16.87 0.12 -3.02
C LYS A 87 -18.04 1.11 -2.91
N GLN A 88 -19.19 0.73 -3.48
CA GLN A 88 -20.37 1.62 -3.56
C GLN A 88 -20.83 2.06 -2.17
N GLN A 89 -21.04 1.11 -1.26
CA GLN A 89 -21.52 1.42 0.08
C GLN A 89 -20.50 2.23 0.88
N LEU A 90 -19.19 1.99 0.70
CA LEU A 90 -18.16 2.78 1.36
C LEU A 90 -18.16 4.22 0.82
N GLN A 91 -18.24 4.42 -0.49
CA GLN A 91 -18.39 5.74 -1.11
C GLN A 91 -19.65 6.48 -0.64
N ASP A 92 -20.79 5.79 -0.55
CA ASP A 92 -22.06 6.36 -0.05
C ASP A 92 -21.93 6.82 1.42
N GLN A 93 -21.15 6.09 2.24
CA GLN A 93 -20.89 6.47 3.64
C GLN A 93 -19.94 7.64 3.78
N LEU A 94 -18.90 7.72 2.93
CA LEU A 94 -17.88 8.75 2.98
C LEU A 94 -18.30 10.03 2.25
N GLY A 95 -19.09 9.93 1.19
CA GLY A 95 -19.42 11.04 0.30
C GLY A 95 -18.31 11.38 -0.70
N GLU A 96 -17.32 10.49 -0.87
CA GLU A 96 -16.17 10.68 -1.75
C GLU A 96 -15.80 9.39 -2.50
N GLU A 97 -14.99 9.51 -3.55
CA GLU A 97 -14.53 8.39 -4.35
C GLU A 97 -13.47 7.56 -3.59
N VAL A 98 -13.63 6.22 -3.66
CA VAL A 98 -12.67 5.25 -3.12
C VAL A 98 -11.85 4.67 -4.28
N GLU A 99 -10.58 5.06 -4.38
CA GLU A 99 -9.70 4.72 -5.50
C GLU A 99 -8.93 3.42 -5.29
N GLY A 100 -8.59 3.11 -4.03
CA GLY A 100 -7.73 2.00 -3.64
C GLY A 100 -8.49 0.77 -3.17
N PHE A 101 -7.93 -0.41 -3.44
CA PHE A 101 -8.42 -1.69 -2.96
C PHE A 101 -7.31 -2.48 -2.27
N CYS A 102 -7.63 -3.24 -1.23
CA CYS A 102 -6.72 -4.22 -0.64
C CYS A 102 -7.38 -5.60 -0.64
N TYR A 103 -6.64 -6.62 -1.11
CA TYR A 103 -7.10 -8.00 -1.08
C TYR A 103 -7.01 -8.57 0.34
N PRO A 104 -8.13 -8.97 0.99
CA PRO A 104 -8.11 -9.57 2.32
C PRO A 104 -7.14 -10.76 2.40
N GLY A 105 -6.22 -10.72 3.37
CA GLY A 105 -5.16 -11.70 3.54
C GLY A 105 -4.20 -11.84 2.35
N GLY A 106 -4.24 -10.94 1.37
CA GLY A 106 -3.48 -11.05 0.12
C GLY A 106 -3.92 -12.23 -0.77
N ARG A 107 -5.13 -12.76 -0.57
CA ARG A 107 -5.64 -13.96 -1.25
C ARG A 107 -6.51 -13.60 -2.45
N TYR A 108 -5.93 -13.70 -3.64
CA TYR A 108 -6.60 -13.39 -4.89
C TYR A 108 -6.11 -14.27 -6.04
N HIS A 109 -6.87 -14.28 -7.15
CA HIS A 109 -6.52 -14.89 -8.43
C HIS A 109 -6.53 -13.83 -9.53
N TYR A 110 -6.08 -14.19 -10.72
CA TYR A 110 -6.05 -13.27 -11.86
C TYR A 110 -7.42 -12.63 -12.16
N LEU A 111 -8.50 -13.41 -12.10
CA LEU A 111 -9.86 -12.90 -12.34
C LEU A 111 -10.28 -11.82 -11.33
N HIS A 112 -9.85 -11.93 -10.06
CA HIS A 112 -10.16 -10.91 -9.06
C HIS A 112 -9.48 -9.56 -9.39
N LYS A 113 -8.27 -9.58 -9.98
CA LYS A 113 -7.63 -8.35 -10.46
C LYS A 113 -8.45 -7.68 -11.57
N LEU A 114 -9.01 -8.47 -12.48
CA LEU A 114 -9.89 -7.95 -13.52
C LEU A 114 -11.19 -7.40 -12.93
N GLN A 115 -11.79 -8.08 -11.94
CA GLN A 115 -12.97 -7.61 -11.25
C GLN A 115 -12.72 -6.28 -10.52
N VAL A 116 -11.63 -6.18 -9.75
CA VAL A 116 -11.24 -4.94 -9.04
C VAL A 116 -11.05 -3.79 -10.04
N ARG A 117 -10.36 -4.06 -11.16
CA ARG A 117 -10.22 -3.07 -12.24
C ARG A 117 -11.57 -2.68 -12.84
N SER A 118 -12.45 -3.64 -13.13
CA SER A 118 -13.77 -3.40 -13.73
C SER A 118 -14.73 -2.70 -12.78
N ALA A 119 -14.53 -2.83 -11.45
CA ALA A 119 -15.24 -2.07 -10.43
C ALA A 119 -14.79 -0.59 -10.34
N GLY A 120 -13.81 -0.18 -11.17
CA GLY A 120 -13.34 1.20 -11.26
C GLY A 120 -12.36 1.61 -10.15
N PHE A 121 -11.68 0.67 -9.50
CA PHE A 121 -10.54 1.00 -8.66
C PHE A 121 -9.33 1.38 -9.52
N ARG A 122 -8.51 2.31 -9.05
CA ARG A 122 -7.29 2.74 -9.75
C ARG A 122 -6.09 1.86 -9.45
N TYR A 123 -6.06 1.26 -8.25
CA TYR A 123 -4.98 0.37 -7.84
C TYR A 123 -5.47 -0.66 -6.81
N ALA A 124 -4.68 -1.71 -6.61
CA ALA A 124 -4.90 -2.66 -5.53
C ALA A 124 -3.60 -3.09 -4.86
N ARG A 125 -3.61 -3.17 -3.53
CA ARG A 125 -2.51 -3.58 -2.69
C ARG A 125 -2.61 -5.06 -2.33
N THR A 126 -1.45 -5.71 -2.31
CA THR A 126 -1.27 -7.12 -1.93
C THR A 126 -0.41 -7.22 -0.67
N THR A 127 -0.28 -8.42 -0.13
CA THR A 127 0.67 -8.73 0.96
C THR A 127 2.03 -9.24 0.45
N GLN A 128 2.35 -9.06 -0.84
CA GLN A 128 3.67 -9.41 -1.35
C GLN A 128 4.72 -8.53 -0.68
N ASN A 129 5.58 -9.13 0.14
CA ASN A 129 6.54 -8.41 0.95
C ASN A 129 7.95 -8.32 0.32
N LEU A 130 8.86 -7.65 1.03
CA LEU A 130 10.28 -7.50 0.65
C LEU A 130 10.49 -6.72 -0.67
N ARG A 131 9.57 -5.82 -1.00
CA ARG A 131 9.71 -4.92 -2.15
C ARG A 131 10.05 -3.52 -1.65
N VAL A 132 11.02 -2.91 -2.31
CA VAL A 132 11.46 -1.53 -2.05
C VAL A 132 11.52 -0.70 -3.34
N ASP A 133 11.14 -1.29 -4.48
CA ASP A 133 11.08 -0.63 -5.78
C ASP A 133 9.68 -0.04 -6.05
N LEU A 134 9.60 0.88 -7.00
CA LEU A 134 8.36 1.54 -7.43
C LEU A 134 7.75 0.92 -8.70
N GLU A 135 8.35 -0.16 -9.22
CA GLU A 135 7.89 -0.81 -10.44
C GLU A 135 6.98 -2.00 -10.15
N PHE A 136 5.70 -1.79 -10.12
CA PHE A 136 4.70 -2.83 -9.88
C PHE A 136 3.45 -2.64 -10.75
N PRO A 137 2.72 -3.73 -11.06
CA PRO A 137 1.42 -3.62 -11.71
C PRO A 137 0.41 -2.92 -10.80
N LEU A 138 -0.42 -2.02 -11.34
CA LEU A 138 -1.37 -1.21 -10.57
C LEU A 138 -2.26 -2.03 -9.62
N PHE A 139 -2.64 -3.25 -10.01
CA PHE A 139 -3.48 -4.13 -9.21
C PHE A 139 -2.70 -5.21 -8.44
N GLU A 140 -1.41 -4.99 -8.23
CA GLU A 140 -0.51 -5.84 -7.45
C GLU A 140 0.53 -5.00 -6.69
N MET A 141 0.13 -3.85 -6.13
CA MET A 141 1.01 -3.03 -5.32
C MET A 141 1.58 -3.86 -4.16
N PRO A 142 2.91 -3.99 -4.06
CA PRO A 142 3.54 -4.78 -3.02
C PRO A 142 3.73 -3.97 -1.74
N THR A 143 4.20 -4.66 -0.70
CA THR A 143 4.64 -4.05 0.56
C THR A 143 6.11 -4.35 0.82
N THR A 144 6.73 -3.62 1.75
CA THR A 144 8.07 -3.98 2.24
C THR A 144 7.96 -4.92 3.43
N ALA A 145 7.19 -4.56 4.43
CA ALA A 145 7.04 -5.35 5.66
C ALA A 145 5.70 -5.07 6.36
N GLN A 146 5.28 -6.03 7.19
CA GLN A 146 4.25 -5.85 8.21
C GLN A 146 4.91 -5.39 9.51
N PHE A 147 4.30 -4.45 10.22
CA PHE A 147 4.71 -4.15 11.60
C PHE A 147 4.16 -5.23 12.54
N TYR A 148 4.90 -6.32 12.61
CA TYR A 148 4.56 -7.52 13.38
C TYR A 148 5.83 -8.30 13.70
N PRO A 149 5.96 -8.94 14.87
CA PRO A 149 7.17 -9.67 15.29
C PRO A 149 7.35 -11.02 14.55
N HIS A 150 7.37 -10.97 13.22
CA HIS A 150 7.63 -12.13 12.39
C HIS A 150 9.04 -12.70 12.60
N THR A 151 9.14 -14.02 12.62
CA THR A 151 10.43 -14.73 12.62
C THR A 151 11.06 -14.75 11.21
N ARG A 152 12.35 -15.05 11.11
CA ARG A 152 13.03 -15.22 9.82
C ARG A 152 12.38 -16.29 8.94
N SER A 153 11.83 -17.35 9.53
CA SER A 153 11.15 -18.42 8.78
C SER A 153 9.92 -17.93 8.01
N VAL A 154 9.21 -16.92 8.50
CA VAL A 154 8.08 -16.30 7.78
C VAL A 154 8.58 -15.58 6.53
N PHE A 155 9.68 -14.82 6.63
CA PHE A 155 10.29 -14.15 5.48
C PHE A 155 10.82 -15.16 4.45
N PHE A 156 11.46 -16.24 4.91
CA PHE A 156 11.94 -17.31 4.04
C PHE A 156 10.78 -17.98 3.29
N ARG A 157 9.72 -18.40 3.99
CA ARG A 157 8.53 -18.99 3.38
C ARG A 157 7.89 -18.04 2.36
N ASN A 158 7.70 -16.77 2.72
CA ASN A 158 7.09 -15.77 1.84
C ASN A 158 7.99 -15.47 0.63
N PHE A 159 9.31 -15.50 0.78
CA PHE A 159 10.22 -15.33 -0.35
C PHE A 159 10.08 -16.44 -1.37
N ILE A 160 10.02 -17.70 -0.92
CA ILE A 160 9.88 -18.86 -1.83
C ILE A 160 8.50 -18.90 -2.47
N SER A 161 7.43 -18.65 -1.71
CA SER A 161 6.04 -18.80 -2.18
C SER A 161 5.55 -17.66 -3.08
N GLN A 162 6.20 -16.50 -3.07
CA GLN A 162 5.79 -15.32 -3.82
C GLN A 162 6.74 -15.07 -5.01
N ARG A 163 6.23 -14.39 -6.04
CA ARG A 163 6.98 -14.08 -7.27
C ARG A 163 8.00 -12.94 -7.09
N HIS A 164 8.71 -12.59 -8.18
CA HIS A 164 9.64 -11.45 -8.29
C HIS A 164 10.89 -11.58 -7.41
N TRP A 165 11.47 -12.77 -7.32
CA TRP A 165 12.64 -13.06 -6.48
C TRP A 165 13.81 -12.09 -6.69
N GLY A 166 14.13 -11.75 -7.95
CA GLY A 166 15.21 -10.80 -8.24
C GLY A 166 15.02 -9.44 -7.59
N LYS A 167 13.81 -8.87 -7.65
CA LYS A 167 13.48 -7.58 -7.03
C LYS A 167 13.40 -7.64 -5.49
N ARG A 168 13.33 -8.84 -4.92
CA ARG A 168 13.17 -9.08 -3.48
C ARG A 168 14.45 -9.57 -2.81
N SER A 169 15.48 -9.97 -3.58
CA SER A 169 16.68 -10.64 -3.06
C SER A 169 17.47 -9.79 -2.08
N ALA A 170 17.66 -8.50 -2.36
CA ALA A 170 18.38 -7.59 -1.45
C ALA A 170 17.63 -7.44 -0.11
N ALA A 171 16.32 -7.19 -0.13
CA ALA A 171 15.51 -7.08 1.07
C ALA A 171 15.40 -8.43 1.81
N PHE A 172 15.40 -9.55 1.09
CA PHE A 172 15.43 -10.88 1.68
C PHE A 172 16.73 -11.13 2.46
N SER A 173 17.89 -10.79 1.88
CA SER A 173 19.19 -10.92 2.57
C SER A 173 19.21 -10.09 3.86
N VAL A 174 18.72 -8.85 3.81
CA VAL A 174 18.59 -7.98 4.99
C VAL A 174 17.65 -8.60 6.03
N ALA A 175 16.49 -9.13 5.59
CA ALA A 175 15.51 -9.74 6.50
C ALA A 175 16.02 -10.99 7.23
N LEU A 176 16.98 -11.70 6.66
CA LEU A 176 17.59 -12.87 7.28
C LEU A 176 18.81 -12.56 8.17
N ALA A 177 19.36 -11.34 8.09
CA ALA A 177 20.60 -10.96 8.78
C ALA A 177 20.46 -10.88 10.31
N THR A 178 19.24 -10.73 10.85
CA THR A 178 19.00 -10.61 12.30
C THR A 178 17.73 -11.35 12.74
N ASP A 179 17.75 -11.90 13.94
CA ASP A 179 16.57 -12.50 14.59
C ASP A 179 15.66 -11.45 15.23
N ASN A 180 16.19 -10.29 15.59
CA ASN A 180 15.39 -9.21 16.15
C ASN A 180 14.51 -8.59 15.07
N TRP A 181 13.20 -8.74 15.23
CA TRP A 181 12.22 -8.29 14.25
C TRP A 181 12.20 -6.77 14.06
N LEU A 182 12.39 -5.99 15.13
CA LEU A 182 12.40 -4.53 15.05
C LEU A 182 13.67 -4.01 14.37
N MET A 183 14.83 -4.57 14.69
CA MET A 183 16.08 -4.29 13.99
C MET A 183 15.98 -4.63 12.50
N ARG A 184 15.26 -5.70 12.17
CA ARG A 184 14.97 -6.08 10.78
C ARG A 184 14.16 -5.00 10.04
N LEU A 185 13.11 -4.46 10.67
CA LEU A 185 12.33 -3.37 10.08
C LEU A 185 13.19 -2.12 9.85
N HIS A 186 14.03 -1.77 10.81
CA HIS A 186 14.96 -0.66 10.67
C HIS A 186 15.96 -0.89 9.51
N ALA A 187 16.53 -2.07 9.40
CA ALA A 187 17.46 -2.39 8.33
C ALA A 187 16.79 -2.40 6.93
N LEU A 188 15.53 -2.83 6.85
CA LEU A 188 14.74 -2.75 5.61
C LEU A 188 14.41 -1.30 5.24
N LEU A 189 14.15 -0.42 6.22
CA LEU A 189 13.98 1.02 6.00
C LEU A 189 15.28 1.62 5.46
N ASP A 190 16.43 1.32 6.07
CA ASP A 190 17.74 1.79 5.62
C ASP A 190 18.04 1.33 4.18
N LEU A 191 17.69 0.09 3.84
CA LEU A 191 17.80 -0.41 2.47
C LEU A 191 16.95 0.40 1.49
N ALA A 192 15.68 0.68 1.83
CA ALA A 192 14.79 1.46 0.98
C ALA A 192 15.32 2.89 0.78
N ILE A 193 15.85 3.51 1.83
CA ILE A 193 16.48 4.84 1.76
C ILE A 193 17.72 4.80 0.86
N ALA A 194 18.61 3.83 1.07
CA ALA A 194 19.86 3.68 0.28
C ALA A 194 19.57 3.44 -1.22
N GLN A 195 18.52 2.68 -1.53
CA GLN A 195 18.09 2.42 -2.91
C GLN A 195 17.19 3.53 -3.49
N ARG A 196 16.86 4.57 -2.71
CA ARG A 196 15.92 5.64 -3.10
C ARG A 196 14.58 5.08 -3.59
N GLY A 197 14.16 4.00 -2.98
CA GLY A 197 12.94 3.28 -3.28
C GLY A 197 11.78 3.69 -2.39
N VAL A 198 10.86 2.75 -2.16
CA VAL A 198 9.73 2.92 -1.24
C VAL A 198 9.84 1.93 -0.08
N PHE A 199 9.61 2.41 1.14
CA PHE A 199 9.32 1.53 2.27
C PHE A 199 7.81 1.57 2.51
N HIS A 200 7.10 0.49 2.14
CA HIS A 200 5.67 0.34 2.39
C HIS A 200 5.45 -0.54 3.62
N LEU A 201 5.10 0.11 4.73
CA LEU A 201 4.72 -0.55 5.97
C LEU A 201 3.22 -0.85 5.97
N TRP A 202 2.80 -1.96 6.58
CA TRP A 202 1.40 -2.20 6.85
C TRP A 202 1.20 -2.87 8.21
N CYS A 203 0.02 -2.73 8.80
CA CYS A 203 -0.31 -3.36 10.08
C CYS A 203 -1.83 -3.47 10.26
N HIS A 204 -2.22 -4.16 11.35
CA HIS A 204 -3.56 -4.09 11.92
C HIS A 204 -3.46 -3.44 13.32
N SER A 205 -4.28 -2.46 13.62
CA SER A 205 -4.26 -1.78 14.93
C SER A 205 -4.53 -2.74 16.10
N ILE A 206 -5.38 -3.75 15.87
CA ILE A 206 -5.68 -4.80 16.86
C ILE A 206 -4.46 -5.66 17.20
N ASP A 207 -3.55 -5.93 16.24
CA ASP A 207 -2.31 -6.66 16.51
C ASP A 207 -1.35 -5.82 17.34
N ILE A 208 -1.26 -4.50 17.06
CA ILE A 208 -0.46 -3.57 17.84
C ILE A 208 -0.92 -3.54 19.30
N GLU A 209 -2.24 -3.49 19.54
CA GLU A 209 -2.81 -3.52 20.88
C GLU A 209 -2.54 -4.84 21.60
N LYS A 210 -2.88 -5.97 20.96
CA LYS A 210 -2.70 -7.31 21.57
C LYS A 210 -1.27 -7.62 21.94
N LEU A 211 -0.32 -7.13 21.14
CA LEU A 211 1.11 -7.35 21.35
C LEU A 211 1.78 -6.21 22.12
N GLN A 212 1.01 -5.17 22.51
CA GLN A 212 1.49 -4.00 23.25
C GLN A 212 2.66 -3.30 22.54
N LEU A 213 2.52 -3.05 21.22
CA LEU A 213 3.59 -2.54 20.36
C LEU A 213 3.45 -1.04 20.05
N TRP A 214 2.58 -0.29 20.71
CA TRP A 214 2.34 1.12 20.41
C TRP A 214 3.61 1.97 20.56
N ASP A 215 4.39 1.80 21.63
CA ASP A 215 5.62 2.56 21.86
C ASP A 215 6.70 2.24 20.82
N GLN A 216 6.81 0.96 20.42
CA GLN A 216 7.73 0.55 19.38
C GLN A 216 7.33 1.11 18.01
N LEU A 217 6.03 1.16 17.73
CA LEU A 217 5.51 1.76 16.50
C LEU A 217 5.76 3.26 16.49
N ASP A 218 5.47 3.96 17.58
CA ASP A 218 5.74 5.40 17.71
C ASP A 218 7.22 5.73 17.48
N THR A 219 8.11 4.99 18.14
CA THR A 219 9.56 5.12 17.96
C THR A 219 9.98 4.88 16.50
N PHE A 220 9.41 3.88 15.84
CA PHE A 220 9.69 3.60 14.43
C PHE A 220 9.20 4.72 13.51
N LEU A 221 7.98 5.22 13.73
CA LEU A 221 7.39 6.31 12.93
C LEU A 221 8.13 7.63 13.13
N SER A 222 8.55 7.93 14.37
CA SER A 222 9.40 9.09 14.67
C SER A 222 10.73 9.03 13.90
N ARG A 223 11.34 7.84 13.80
CA ARG A 223 12.53 7.65 12.97
C ARG A 223 12.24 7.90 11.49
N VAL A 224 11.13 7.38 10.97
CA VAL A 224 10.70 7.63 9.59
C VAL A 224 10.55 9.13 9.35
N ALA A 225 9.86 9.83 10.24
CA ALA A 225 9.63 11.27 10.14
C ALA A 225 10.94 12.07 10.14
N HIS A 226 11.96 11.61 10.87
CA HIS A 226 13.29 12.23 10.90
C HIS A 226 14.11 11.96 9.62
N GLN A 227 13.99 10.79 9.01
CA GLN A 227 14.84 10.36 7.88
C GLN A 227 14.21 10.62 6.50
N ILE A 228 12.89 10.69 6.41
CA ILE A 228 12.14 10.87 5.17
C ILE A 228 11.33 12.17 5.25
N GLY A 229 11.58 13.07 4.32
CA GLY A 229 10.91 14.38 4.29
C GLY A 229 9.39 14.25 4.16
N THR A 230 8.65 15.26 4.63
CA THR A 230 7.16 15.28 4.64
C THR A 230 6.55 14.98 3.27
N GLU A 231 7.11 15.56 2.19
CA GLU A 231 6.62 15.34 0.81
C GLU A 231 6.86 13.93 0.29
N GLN A 232 7.74 13.17 0.90
CA GLN A 232 8.06 11.79 0.55
C GLN A 232 7.31 10.77 1.42
N ARG A 233 6.60 11.21 2.46
CA ARG A 233 5.66 10.41 3.23
C ARG A 233 4.30 10.52 2.54
N VAL A 234 3.90 9.47 1.82
CA VAL A 234 2.86 9.53 0.80
C VAL A 234 1.73 8.54 1.07
N TYR A 235 0.55 8.81 0.56
CA TYR A 235 -0.54 7.83 0.48
C TYR A 235 -0.23 6.75 -0.56
N ASN A 236 -0.95 5.63 -0.50
CA ASN A 236 -0.77 4.58 -1.50
C ASN A 236 -1.16 5.04 -2.92
N ARG A 237 -2.18 5.89 -3.07
CA ARG A 237 -2.54 6.50 -4.37
C ARG A 237 -1.41 7.33 -4.98
N ASP A 238 -0.55 7.92 -4.18
CA ASP A 238 0.57 8.73 -4.67
C ASP A 238 1.71 7.88 -5.23
N LEU A 239 1.74 6.57 -4.89
CA LEU A 239 2.71 5.63 -5.45
C LEU A 239 2.40 5.24 -6.90
N ILE A 240 1.15 5.42 -7.35
CA ILE A 240 0.70 5.10 -8.71
C ILE A 240 0.68 6.32 -9.63
N ALA A 241 0.96 7.53 -9.12
CA ALA A 241 1.07 8.71 -9.96
C ALA A 241 2.18 8.50 -11.00
N ALA A 242 1.87 8.72 -12.29
CA ALA A 242 2.85 8.60 -13.35
C ALA A 242 4.08 9.46 -13.04
N PRO A 243 5.30 8.99 -13.35
CA PRO A 243 6.46 9.86 -13.29
C PRO A 243 6.19 11.08 -14.17
N PRO A 244 6.64 12.29 -13.78
CA PRO A 244 6.44 13.48 -14.58
C PRO A 244 6.89 13.18 -16.02
N VAL A 245 6.01 13.39 -16.98
CA VAL A 245 6.30 13.22 -18.40
C VAL A 245 7.52 14.09 -18.69
N ALA A 246 8.64 13.47 -19.06
CA ALA A 246 9.81 14.21 -19.49
C ALA A 246 9.36 15.10 -20.64
N SER A 247 9.42 16.42 -20.46
CA SER A 247 9.12 17.38 -21.49
C SER A 247 10.03 17.06 -22.69
N THR A 248 9.46 16.50 -23.75
CA THR A 248 10.14 16.39 -25.04
C THR A 248 10.35 17.81 -25.52
N SER A 249 11.53 18.36 -25.27
CA SER A 249 12.00 19.57 -25.92
C SER A 249 11.98 19.30 -27.43
N GLY A 250 11.01 19.92 -28.12
CA GLY A 250 10.85 19.82 -29.54
C GLY A 250 12.11 20.27 -30.27
N SER A 251 12.81 19.32 -30.87
CA SER A 251 13.75 19.60 -31.94
C SER A 251 12.91 19.87 -33.19
N GLN A 252 12.65 21.13 -33.45
CA GLN A 252 12.19 21.59 -34.78
C GLN A 252 13.32 21.28 -35.77
N ARG A 253 13.19 20.21 -36.54
CA ARG A 253 13.93 20.07 -37.82
C ARG A 253 13.32 21.01 -38.82
N GLN A 254 14.03 22.07 -39.16
CA GLN A 254 13.80 22.88 -40.35
C GLN A 254 13.90 21.96 -41.58
N LEU A 255 12.78 21.79 -42.27
CA LEU A 255 12.75 21.27 -43.63
C LEU A 255 13.23 22.40 -44.55
N HIS A 256 14.41 22.20 -45.14
CA HIS A 256 14.88 23.00 -46.28
C HIS A 256 14.11 22.57 -47.52
N ASP A 257 13.28 23.47 -48.03
CA ASP A 257 12.73 23.39 -49.38
C ASP A 257 13.88 23.47 -50.39
N LYS A 258 14.07 22.41 -51.17
CA LYS A 258 14.81 22.46 -52.42
C LYS A 258 13.79 22.53 -53.56
N GLU A 259 13.67 23.72 -54.13
CA GLU A 259 13.06 23.92 -55.45
C GLU A 259 13.81 23.07 -56.46
N PHE A 260 13.09 22.25 -57.21
CA PHE A 260 13.55 21.67 -58.46
C PHE A 260 12.80 22.40 -59.59
N ASN A 261 13.54 23.29 -60.28
CA ASN A 261 13.13 23.81 -61.60
C ASN A 261 13.32 22.70 -62.61
N ALA A 262 12.26 22.48 -63.39
CA ALA A 262 12.25 21.67 -64.57
C ALA A 262 12.58 22.52 -65.81
N ASN A 263 13.42 21.98 -66.61
CA ASN A 263 13.43 22.18 -68.09
C ASN A 263 13.19 20.84 -68.76
#